data_0e816884a1ee23d4ccfcc36d75211ce2
#
_entry.id   0e816884a1ee23d4ccfcc36d75211ce2
#
_cell.length_a   1.000
_cell.length_b   1.000
_cell.length_c   1.000
_cell.angle_alpha   90.00
_cell.angle_beta   90.00
_cell.angle_gamma   90.00
#
_symmetry.space_group_name_H-M   'P 1'
#
loop_
_entity.id
_entity.type
_entity.pdbx_description
1 polymer ?
#
loop_
_entity_poly.entity_id
_entity_poly.type
_entity_poly.pdbx_seq_one_letter_code
_entity_poly.pdbx_strand_id
1 'polypeptide(L)'
;ALFGAVEAFKSEAQELSGRLVGDLYLGLADNIATLPAARIDAAIARFYRREHDLHLHVFINSPTELERAVIDGQLDLAISYFSRSLPTLDYQPLYAEEIALFCGASHPLFPVLEPELAHIKACDWIKHGFLPANQVLPVTPQRASATAYHMEAVVHGVLAGTHLGYLPSHYAQPWVAAGQMRVLHPETLRY
;
A
#
# COMPACT_ATOMS: atom_id res chain seq x y z
N ALA A 1 -8.84 -5.30 35.92
CA ALA A 1 -9.01 -6.76 35.81
C ALA A 1 -10.51 -7.16 35.73
N LEU A 2 -11.41 -6.59 36.55
CA LEU A 2 -12.83 -6.98 36.57
C LEU A 2 -13.59 -6.53 35.31
N PHE A 3 -13.34 -5.32 34.81
CA PHE A 3 -13.96 -4.79 33.58
C PHE A 3 -13.61 -5.61 32.36
N GLY A 4 -12.34 -6.03 32.19
CA GLY A 4 -11.93 -6.88 31.07
C GLY A 4 -12.57 -8.27 31.08
N ALA A 5 -12.81 -8.85 32.25
CA ALA A 5 -13.51 -10.14 32.39
C ALA A 5 -15.00 -10.03 32.06
N VAL A 6 -15.63 -8.89 32.39
CA VAL A 6 -17.05 -8.65 32.05
C VAL A 6 -17.24 -8.42 30.54
N GLU A 7 -16.32 -7.71 29.88
CA GLU A 7 -16.37 -7.50 28.44
C GLU A 7 -16.09 -8.81 27.67
N ALA A 8 -15.10 -9.62 28.12
CA ALA A 8 -14.87 -10.95 27.54
C ALA A 8 -16.09 -11.87 27.71
N PHE A 9 -16.72 -11.88 28.88
CA PHE A 9 -17.95 -12.66 29.11
C PHE A 9 -19.12 -12.20 28.25
N LYS A 10 -19.30 -10.88 28.05
CA LYS A 10 -20.31 -10.37 27.14
C LYS A 10 -20.04 -10.78 25.70
N SER A 11 -18.80 -10.74 25.23
CA SER A 11 -18.41 -11.18 23.91
C SER A 11 -18.70 -12.67 23.70
N GLU A 12 -18.31 -13.55 24.63
CA GLU A 12 -18.62 -14.99 24.60
C GLU A 12 -20.12 -15.28 24.65
N ALA A 13 -20.88 -14.59 25.48
CA ALA A 13 -22.33 -14.77 25.58
C ALA A 13 -23.08 -14.33 24.30
N GLN A 14 -22.53 -13.35 23.58
CA GLN A 14 -23.08 -12.84 22.33
C GLN A 14 -22.65 -13.69 21.12
N GLU A 15 -21.47 -14.28 21.11
CA GLU A 15 -21.06 -15.31 20.14
C GLU A 15 -22.01 -16.52 20.17
N LEU A 16 -22.51 -16.92 21.35
CA LEU A 16 -23.51 -17.96 21.49
C LEU A 16 -24.88 -17.60 20.88
N SER A 17 -25.17 -16.31 20.71
CA SER A 17 -26.39 -15.81 20.03
C SER A 17 -26.22 -15.70 18.50
N GLY A 18 -25.04 -15.95 17.97
CA GLY A 18 -24.72 -15.82 16.53
C GLY A 18 -24.63 -14.37 16.04
N ARG A 19 -24.71 -13.38 16.93
CA ARG A 19 -24.55 -11.96 16.62
C ARG A 19 -23.19 -11.47 17.07
N LEU A 20 -22.35 -11.04 16.11
CA LEU A 20 -21.04 -10.46 16.39
C LEU A 20 -21.19 -9.03 16.94
N VAL A 21 -20.49 -8.70 18.02
CA VAL A 21 -20.55 -7.40 18.71
C VAL A 21 -19.15 -6.98 19.12
N GLY A 22 -18.87 -5.67 19.07
CA GLY A 22 -17.59 -5.08 19.51
C GLY A 22 -16.95 -4.23 18.45
N ASP A 23 -15.62 -4.19 18.44
CA ASP A 23 -14.81 -3.39 17.51
C ASP A 23 -13.95 -4.31 16.63
N LEU A 24 -13.78 -3.93 15.36
CA LEU A 24 -12.91 -4.58 14.41
C LEU A 24 -11.91 -3.54 13.87
N TYR A 25 -10.63 -3.79 14.05
CA TYR A 25 -9.54 -2.88 13.69
C TYR A 25 -8.82 -3.40 12.45
N LEU A 26 -9.03 -2.72 11.31
CA LEU A 26 -8.47 -3.06 9.99
C LEU A 26 -7.38 -2.06 9.58
N GLY A 27 -6.19 -2.55 9.29
CA GLY A 27 -5.11 -1.78 8.69
C GLY A 27 -5.02 -1.97 7.17
N LEU A 28 -4.80 -0.89 6.42
CA LEU A 28 -4.67 -0.90 4.97
C LEU A 28 -3.45 -0.10 4.52
N ALA A 29 -2.85 -0.47 3.39
CA ALA A 29 -1.93 0.42 2.68
C ALA A 29 -2.70 1.57 2.00
N ASP A 30 -2.01 2.67 1.74
CA ASP A 30 -2.59 3.94 1.26
C ASP A 30 -3.06 3.95 -0.21
N ASN A 31 -2.63 2.99 -1.02
CA ASN A 31 -2.91 2.95 -2.47
C ASN A 31 -3.96 1.89 -2.89
N ILE A 32 -4.49 1.09 -1.97
CA ILE A 32 -5.35 -0.06 -2.27
C ILE A 32 -6.69 0.33 -2.89
N ALA A 33 -7.22 1.52 -2.59
CA ALA A 33 -8.55 1.94 -3.02
C ALA A 33 -8.73 1.98 -4.55
N THR A 34 -7.64 2.17 -5.31
CA THR A 34 -7.67 2.20 -6.78
C THR A 34 -7.36 0.84 -7.43
N LEU A 35 -7.14 -0.22 -6.64
CA LEU A 35 -6.88 -1.58 -7.14
C LEU A 35 -8.16 -2.40 -7.19
N PRO A 36 -8.77 -2.64 -8.37
CA PRO A 36 -10.03 -3.39 -8.47
C PRO A 36 -9.94 -4.83 -7.96
N ALA A 37 -8.76 -5.47 -8.06
CA ALA A 37 -8.52 -6.83 -7.61
C ALA A 37 -8.56 -6.96 -6.08
N ALA A 38 -8.30 -5.89 -5.32
CA ALA A 38 -8.30 -5.91 -3.86
C ALA A 38 -9.71 -6.12 -3.28
N ARG A 39 -10.76 -5.61 -3.93
CA ARG A 39 -12.19 -5.76 -3.57
C ARG A 39 -12.51 -5.46 -2.10
N ILE A 40 -11.78 -4.53 -1.49
CA ILE A 40 -11.96 -4.16 -0.07
C ILE A 40 -13.36 -3.54 0.14
N ASP A 41 -13.80 -2.70 -0.80
CA ASP A 41 -15.15 -2.13 -0.84
C ASP A 41 -16.24 -3.21 -0.82
N ALA A 42 -16.09 -4.24 -1.64
CA ALA A 42 -17.02 -5.38 -1.69
C ALA A 42 -16.98 -6.21 -0.41
N ALA A 43 -15.79 -6.38 0.20
CA ALA A 43 -15.64 -7.07 1.48
C ALA A 43 -16.34 -6.31 2.61
N ILE A 44 -16.14 -4.99 2.71
CA ILE A 44 -16.82 -4.13 3.67
C ILE A 44 -18.32 -4.16 3.44
N ALA A 45 -18.79 -4.03 2.18
CA ALA A 45 -20.22 -4.12 1.87
C ALA A 45 -20.83 -5.48 2.24
N ARG A 46 -20.09 -6.58 2.05
CA ARG A 46 -20.53 -7.93 2.46
C ARG A 46 -20.56 -8.07 3.98
N PHE A 47 -19.60 -7.50 4.68
CA PHE A 47 -19.53 -7.46 6.13
C PHE A 47 -20.80 -6.81 6.70
N TYR A 48 -21.16 -5.61 6.23
CA TYR A 48 -22.31 -4.85 6.70
C TYR A 48 -23.69 -5.42 6.31
N ARG A 49 -23.76 -6.44 5.42
CA ARG A 49 -25.01 -7.15 5.11
C ARG A 49 -25.38 -8.22 6.15
N ARG A 50 -24.46 -8.60 7.02
CA ARG A 50 -24.72 -9.55 8.09
C ARG A 50 -25.29 -8.81 9.29
N GLU A 51 -26.17 -9.47 10.05
CA GLU A 51 -26.58 -8.95 11.36
C GLU A 51 -25.38 -8.96 12.31
N HIS A 52 -24.95 -7.79 12.70
CA HIS A 52 -23.88 -7.59 13.68
C HIS A 52 -24.04 -6.23 14.37
N ASP A 53 -23.34 -6.07 15.46
CA ASP A 53 -23.21 -4.82 16.21
C ASP A 53 -21.72 -4.53 16.39
N LEU A 54 -20.97 -4.63 15.25
CA LEU A 54 -19.55 -4.39 15.18
C LEU A 54 -19.30 -2.99 14.65
N HIS A 55 -18.38 -2.26 15.30
CA HIS A 55 -17.86 -1.01 14.82
C HIS A 55 -16.53 -1.28 14.09
N LEU A 56 -16.43 -0.86 12.82
CA LEU A 56 -15.23 -1.03 12.01
C LEU A 56 -14.35 0.22 12.11
N HIS A 57 -13.13 0.04 12.61
CA HIS A 57 -12.07 1.04 12.58
C HIS A 57 -11.11 0.74 11.41
N VAL A 58 -10.83 1.73 10.56
CA VAL A 58 -9.92 1.58 9.42
C VAL A 58 -8.75 2.52 9.58
N PHE A 59 -7.53 1.97 9.49
CA PHE A 59 -6.27 2.70 9.62
C PHE A 59 -5.47 2.59 8.33
N ILE A 60 -4.80 3.68 7.94
CA ILE A 60 -3.88 3.71 6.82
C ILE A 60 -2.48 3.93 7.37
N ASN A 61 -1.59 2.97 7.17
CA ASN A 61 -0.21 3.00 7.67
C ASN A 61 0.75 2.33 6.69
N SER A 62 2.05 2.52 6.91
CA SER A 62 3.09 1.81 6.15
C SER A 62 3.09 0.30 6.47
N PRO A 63 3.59 -0.57 5.56
CA PRO A 63 3.61 -2.02 5.78
C PRO A 63 4.25 -2.44 7.10
N THR A 64 5.37 -1.80 7.49
CA THR A 64 6.08 -2.11 8.74
C THR A 64 5.29 -1.71 9.98
N GLU A 65 4.59 -0.57 9.94
CA GLU A 65 3.72 -0.13 11.04
C GLU A 65 2.51 -1.04 11.17
N LEU A 66 1.93 -1.49 10.04
CA LEU A 66 0.82 -2.44 10.02
C LEU A 66 1.20 -3.78 10.65
N GLU A 67 2.35 -4.38 10.26
CA GLU A 67 2.83 -5.62 10.87
C GLU A 67 2.99 -5.48 12.39
N ARG A 68 3.60 -4.37 12.82
CA ARG A 68 3.81 -4.09 14.25
C ARG A 68 2.49 -3.93 14.99
N ALA A 69 1.54 -3.19 14.42
CA ALA A 69 0.23 -2.95 15.04
C ALA A 69 -0.58 -4.25 15.21
N VAL A 70 -0.47 -5.21 14.26
CA VAL A 70 -1.07 -6.53 14.42
C VAL A 70 -0.36 -7.34 15.51
N ILE A 71 0.98 -7.34 15.56
CA ILE A 71 1.74 -8.03 16.61
C ILE A 71 1.40 -7.47 18.00
N ASP A 72 1.27 -6.15 18.11
CA ASP A 72 0.97 -5.47 19.38
C ASP A 72 -0.53 -5.56 19.77
N GLY A 73 -1.37 -6.23 18.95
CA GLY A 73 -2.81 -6.37 19.18
C GLY A 73 -3.61 -5.07 19.04
N GLN A 74 -3.06 -4.08 18.33
CA GLN A 74 -3.73 -2.81 18.02
C GLN A 74 -4.60 -2.91 16.76
N LEU A 75 -4.30 -3.87 15.89
CA LEU A 75 -5.08 -4.24 14.71
C LEU A 75 -5.39 -5.74 14.76
N ASP A 76 -6.60 -6.11 14.34
CA ASP A 76 -6.99 -7.51 14.20
C ASP A 76 -6.44 -8.11 12.90
N LEU A 77 -6.37 -7.31 11.84
CA LEU A 77 -5.81 -7.70 10.55
C LEU A 77 -5.29 -6.49 9.78
N ALA A 78 -4.37 -6.77 8.85
CA ALA A 78 -3.84 -5.76 7.95
C ALA A 78 -3.74 -6.29 6.52
N ILE A 79 -3.96 -5.42 5.53
CA ILE A 79 -3.83 -5.71 4.10
C ILE A 79 -2.83 -4.74 3.49
N SER A 80 -1.71 -5.28 3.00
CA SER A 80 -0.63 -4.49 2.43
C SER A 80 0.33 -5.36 1.63
N TYR A 81 1.37 -4.77 1.05
CA TYR A 81 2.53 -5.48 0.56
C TYR A 81 3.47 -5.79 1.72
N PHE A 82 3.75 -7.07 1.94
CA PHE A 82 4.73 -7.52 2.94
C PHE A 82 5.89 -8.21 2.24
N SER A 83 7.10 -7.66 2.38
CA SER A 83 8.30 -8.15 1.70
C SER A 83 8.87 -9.44 2.30
N ARG A 84 8.42 -9.82 3.49
CA ARG A 84 8.83 -11.02 4.22
C ARG A 84 7.69 -11.48 5.11
N SER A 85 7.71 -12.75 5.51
CA SER A 85 6.80 -13.29 6.53
C SER A 85 7.50 -13.33 7.88
N LEU A 86 6.84 -12.83 8.91
CA LEU A 86 7.28 -12.93 10.30
C LEU A 86 6.66 -14.19 10.92
N PRO A 87 7.41 -15.00 11.72
CA PRO A 87 6.88 -16.26 12.27
C PRO A 87 5.68 -16.11 13.21
N THR A 88 5.45 -14.91 13.71
CA THR A 88 4.37 -14.57 14.65
C THR A 88 3.06 -14.16 13.98
N LEU A 89 3.03 -14.07 12.65
CA LEU A 89 1.87 -13.65 11.87
C LEU A 89 1.54 -14.68 10.79
N ASP A 90 0.25 -14.84 10.51
CA ASP A 90 -0.24 -15.60 9.38
C ASP A 90 -0.42 -14.69 8.17
N TYR A 91 0.15 -15.08 7.02
CA TYR A 91 0.05 -14.31 5.77
C TYR A 91 -0.72 -15.10 4.71
N GLN A 92 -1.67 -14.43 4.07
CA GLN A 92 -2.44 -14.99 2.97
C GLN A 92 -2.35 -14.09 1.74
N PRO A 93 -1.92 -14.62 0.57
CA PRO A 93 -1.90 -13.84 -0.66
C PRO A 93 -3.35 -13.54 -1.10
N LEU A 94 -3.65 -12.27 -1.37
CA LEU A 94 -4.97 -11.82 -1.79
C LEU A 94 -4.99 -11.43 -3.28
N TYR A 95 -3.97 -10.73 -3.75
CA TYR A 95 -3.84 -10.21 -5.11
C TYR A 95 -2.39 -9.92 -5.45
N ALA A 96 -2.11 -9.72 -6.73
CA ALA A 96 -0.85 -9.19 -7.23
C ALA A 96 -1.05 -7.75 -7.71
N GLU A 97 -0.01 -6.93 -7.57
CA GLU A 97 0.01 -5.53 -7.96
C GLU A 97 1.20 -5.30 -8.89
N GLU A 98 0.99 -4.58 -9.97
CA GLU A 98 2.06 -4.19 -10.89
C GLU A 98 2.62 -2.83 -10.49
N ILE A 99 3.92 -2.77 -10.28
CA ILE A 99 4.67 -1.56 -9.98
C ILE A 99 5.51 -1.18 -11.21
N ALA A 100 5.42 0.08 -11.64
CA ALA A 100 6.17 0.61 -12.77
C ALA A 100 6.90 1.90 -12.41
N LEU A 101 7.87 2.30 -13.24
CA LEU A 101 8.65 3.52 -13.06
C LEU A 101 7.97 4.69 -13.78
N PHE A 102 7.79 5.81 -13.08
CA PHE A 102 7.11 7.00 -13.61
C PHE A 102 7.99 8.25 -13.55
N CYS A 103 7.71 9.19 -14.47
CA CYS A 103 8.16 10.58 -14.41
C CYS A 103 6.96 11.53 -14.58
N GLY A 104 7.07 12.72 -13.98
CA GLY A 104 6.09 13.80 -14.11
C GLY A 104 6.26 14.63 -15.38
N ALA A 105 5.20 15.35 -15.78
CA ALA A 105 5.17 16.12 -17.02
C ALA A 105 6.27 17.20 -17.14
N SER A 106 6.73 17.75 -16.02
CA SER A 106 7.83 18.74 -15.99
C SER A 106 9.23 18.10 -15.91
N HIS A 107 9.33 16.77 -15.86
CA HIS A 107 10.63 16.10 -15.79
C HIS A 107 11.32 16.10 -17.17
N PRO A 108 12.66 16.29 -17.27
CA PRO A 108 13.38 16.31 -18.55
C PRO A 108 13.19 15.06 -19.41
N LEU A 109 12.98 13.89 -18.80
CA LEU A 109 12.71 12.64 -19.51
C LEU A 109 11.28 12.52 -20.04
N PHE A 110 10.35 13.39 -19.65
CA PHE A 110 8.94 13.27 -20.06
C PHE A 110 8.73 13.30 -21.58
N PRO A 111 9.38 14.19 -22.38
CA PRO A 111 9.25 14.21 -23.82
C PRO A 111 10.07 13.12 -24.54
N VAL A 112 10.98 12.43 -23.85
CA VAL A 112 11.88 11.44 -24.45
C VAL A 112 11.18 10.09 -24.47
N LEU A 113 10.78 9.57 -25.63
CA LEU A 113 9.99 8.34 -25.74
C LEU A 113 10.71 7.13 -25.14
N GLU A 114 11.96 6.91 -25.50
CA GLU A 114 12.80 5.80 -25.03
C GLU A 114 14.09 6.33 -24.41
N PRO A 115 14.08 6.85 -23.16
CA PRO A 115 15.29 7.34 -22.53
C PRO A 115 16.26 6.18 -22.23
N GLU A 116 17.52 6.37 -22.49
CA GLU A 116 18.55 5.39 -22.17
C GLU A 116 18.58 5.08 -20.67
N LEU A 117 18.83 3.83 -20.30
CA LEU A 117 18.92 3.41 -18.90
C LEU A 117 19.99 4.17 -18.11
N ALA A 118 21.08 4.62 -18.78
CA ALA A 118 22.11 5.44 -18.16
C ALA A 118 21.54 6.80 -17.69
N HIS A 119 20.72 7.45 -18.52
CA HIS A 119 20.05 8.71 -18.17
C HIS A 119 19.04 8.52 -17.04
N ILE A 120 18.24 7.44 -17.09
CA ILE A 120 17.29 7.10 -16.03
C ILE A 120 18.02 6.94 -14.68
N LYS A 121 19.13 6.17 -14.66
CA LYS A 121 19.93 5.96 -13.44
C LYS A 121 20.55 7.23 -12.88
N ALA A 122 20.91 8.18 -13.75
CA ALA A 122 21.56 9.44 -13.38
C ALA A 122 20.58 10.50 -12.83
N CYS A 123 19.26 10.31 -13.02
CA CYS A 123 18.26 11.21 -12.46
C CYS A 123 18.17 11.08 -10.93
N ASP A 124 17.59 12.09 -10.29
CA ASP A 124 17.18 12.02 -8.89
C ASP A 124 15.94 11.13 -8.73
N TRP A 125 15.93 10.33 -7.68
CA TRP A 125 14.86 9.39 -7.40
C TRP A 125 14.29 9.60 -6.00
N ILE A 126 12.98 9.36 -5.87
CA ILE A 126 12.31 9.18 -4.60
C ILE A 126 12.09 7.68 -4.35
N LYS A 127 12.73 7.16 -3.30
CA LYS A 127 12.63 5.74 -2.94
C LYS A 127 11.58 5.50 -1.87
N HIS A 128 11.08 4.26 -1.81
CA HIS A 128 10.21 3.82 -0.74
C HIS A 128 11.02 3.50 0.52
N GLY A 129 10.66 4.14 1.65
CA GLY A 129 11.33 3.93 2.93
C GLY A 129 10.93 2.64 3.66
N PHE A 130 9.88 1.96 3.19
CA PHE A 130 9.39 0.70 3.76
C PHE A 130 9.89 -0.55 3.00
N LEU A 131 10.51 -0.39 1.82
CA LEU A 131 11.10 -1.53 1.12
C LEU A 131 12.45 -1.91 1.76
N PRO A 132 12.75 -3.22 1.84
CA PRO A 132 14.02 -3.69 2.36
C PRO A 132 15.17 -3.23 1.45
N ALA A 133 16.34 -3.00 2.06
CA ALA A 133 17.51 -2.49 1.34
C ALA A 133 18.01 -3.46 0.22
N ASN A 134 17.67 -4.73 0.31
CA ASN A 134 18.02 -5.77 -0.67
C ASN A 134 16.90 -6.03 -1.71
N GLN A 135 15.86 -5.17 -1.76
CA GLN A 135 14.83 -5.30 -2.80
C GLN A 135 15.46 -5.21 -4.19
N VAL A 136 15.24 -6.23 -4.99
CA VAL A 136 15.68 -6.24 -6.39
C VAL A 136 14.68 -5.44 -7.21
N LEU A 137 15.16 -4.34 -7.79
CA LEU A 137 14.38 -3.51 -8.71
C LEU A 137 14.90 -3.73 -10.14
N PRO A 138 14.05 -3.62 -11.18
CA PRO A 138 14.48 -3.72 -12.58
C PRO A 138 15.59 -2.72 -12.93
N VAL A 139 15.53 -1.53 -12.35
CA VAL A 139 16.61 -0.55 -12.39
C VAL A 139 16.75 0.14 -11.05
N THR A 140 17.98 0.36 -10.63
CA THR A 140 18.30 1.08 -9.39
C THR A 140 18.94 2.43 -9.70
N PRO A 141 18.60 3.50 -8.96
CA PRO A 141 19.21 4.82 -9.14
C PRO A 141 20.69 4.84 -8.75
N GLN A 142 21.46 5.70 -9.38
CA GLN A 142 22.77 6.12 -8.86
C GLN A 142 22.62 7.03 -7.63
N ARG A 143 21.52 7.80 -7.59
CA ARG A 143 21.19 8.71 -6.50
C ARG A 143 19.71 8.63 -6.15
N ALA A 144 19.41 8.41 -4.87
CA ALA A 144 18.10 8.61 -4.30
C ALA A 144 18.17 9.80 -3.34
N SER A 145 17.65 10.95 -3.76
CA SER A 145 17.72 12.21 -2.99
C SER A 145 16.51 12.42 -2.09
N ALA A 146 15.47 11.58 -2.24
CA ALA A 146 14.28 11.61 -1.40
C ALA A 146 13.87 10.19 -0.96
N THR A 147 13.19 10.12 0.19
CA THR A 147 12.59 8.90 0.71
C THR A 147 11.16 9.18 1.11
N ALA A 148 10.22 8.33 0.67
CA ALA A 148 8.80 8.40 0.99
C ALA A 148 8.38 7.16 1.77
N TYR A 149 7.48 7.34 2.74
CA TYR A 149 6.95 6.25 3.56
C TYR A 149 5.51 5.89 3.18
N HIS A 150 4.90 6.64 2.26
CA HIS A 150 3.58 6.43 1.67
C HIS A 150 3.62 6.67 0.17
N MET A 151 2.74 5.99 -0.60
CA MET A 151 2.69 6.14 -2.06
C MET A 151 2.29 7.56 -2.49
N GLU A 152 1.44 8.24 -1.72
CA GLU A 152 1.07 9.63 -1.97
C GLU A 152 2.31 10.56 -1.97
N ALA A 153 3.24 10.34 -1.06
CA ALA A 153 4.48 11.13 -1.02
C ALA A 153 5.38 10.86 -2.24
N VAL A 154 5.39 9.63 -2.77
CA VAL A 154 6.07 9.32 -4.04
C VAL A 154 5.41 10.07 -5.20
N VAL A 155 4.06 10.08 -5.25
CA VAL A 155 3.30 10.83 -6.26
C VAL A 155 3.70 12.30 -6.28
N HIS A 156 3.78 12.95 -5.12
CA HIS A 156 4.21 14.36 -5.04
C HIS A 156 5.63 14.59 -5.60
N GLY A 157 6.58 13.71 -5.30
CA GLY A 157 7.94 13.79 -5.85
C GLY A 157 7.98 13.64 -7.37
N VAL A 158 7.17 12.74 -7.92
CA VAL A 158 7.06 12.51 -9.36
C VAL A 158 6.32 13.68 -10.05
N LEU A 159 5.18 14.13 -9.53
CA LEU A 159 4.42 15.26 -10.09
C LEU A 159 5.18 16.57 -10.08
N ALA A 160 6.06 16.77 -9.09
CA ALA A 160 6.96 17.93 -9.06
C ALA A 160 7.92 17.97 -10.26
N GLY A 161 8.08 16.85 -10.99
CA GLY A 161 8.99 16.74 -12.14
C GLY A 161 10.46 16.75 -11.76
N THR A 162 10.78 16.53 -10.49
CA THR A 162 12.16 16.56 -9.96
C THR A 162 12.72 15.16 -9.69
N HIS A 163 11.85 14.17 -9.51
CA HIS A 163 12.23 12.79 -9.18
C HIS A 163 11.54 11.77 -10.07
N LEU A 164 12.24 10.67 -10.31
CA LEU A 164 11.64 9.44 -10.78
C LEU A 164 11.17 8.62 -9.55
N GLY A 165 10.09 7.85 -9.71
CA GLY A 165 9.58 7.01 -8.64
C GLY A 165 8.84 5.78 -9.17
N TYR A 166 8.96 4.66 -8.44
CA TYR A 166 8.13 3.49 -8.66
C TYR A 166 6.77 3.69 -8.00
N LEU A 167 5.71 3.44 -8.75
CA LEU A 167 4.33 3.54 -8.27
C LEU A 167 3.51 2.35 -8.79
N PRO A 168 2.48 1.92 -8.05
CA PRO A 168 1.49 1.01 -8.60
C PRO A 168 0.83 1.59 -9.84
N SER A 169 0.78 0.78 -10.92
CA SER A 169 0.25 1.24 -12.20
C SER A 169 -1.19 1.73 -12.09
N HIS A 170 -2.04 1.02 -11.33
CA HIS A 170 -3.43 1.42 -11.10
C HIS A 170 -3.55 2.74 -10.32
N TYR A 171 -2.63 3.00 -9.38
CA TYR A 171 -2.64 4.20 -8.56
C TYR A 171 -2.18 5.43 -9.36
N ALA A 172 -1.18 5.26 -10.25
CA ALA A 172 -0.69 6.31 -11.13
C ALA A 172 -1.65 6.65 -12.29
N GLN A 173 -2.58 5.75 -12.64
CA GLN A 173 -3.45 5.86 -13.81
C GLN A 173 -4.20 7.20 -13.97
N PRO A 174 -4.78 7.82 -12.94
CA PRO A 174 -5.46 9.12 -13.08
C PRO A 174 -4.52 10.22 -13.61
N TRP A 175 -3.30 10.29 -13.12
CA TRP A 175 -2.31 11.29 -13.56
C TRP A 175 -1.75 10.97 -14.95
N VAL A 176 -1.62 9.69 -15.29
CA VAL A 176 -1.25 9.28 -16.66
C VAL A 176 -2.34 9.67 -17.64
N ALA A 177 -3.61 9.39 -17.32
CA ALA A 177 -4.75 9.77 -18.16
C ALA A 177 -4.87 11.30 -18.33
N ALA A 178 -4.48 12.07 -17.32
CA ALA A 178 -4.45 13.54 -17.35
C ALA A 178 -3.19 14.11 -18.04
N GLY A 179 -2.26 13.27 -18.52
CA GLY A 179 -0.99 13.72 -19.11
C GLY A 179 -0.01 14.35 -18.13
N GLN A 180 -0.20 14.17 -16.84
CA GLN A 180 0.64 14.71 -15.78
C GLN A 180 1.80 13.80 -15.39
N MET A 181 1.67 12.50 -15.68
CA MET A 181 2.70 11.48 -15.53
C MET A 181 2.78 10.60 -16.76
N ARG A 182 3.91 9.97 -16.95
CA ARG A 182 4.04 8.84 -17.88
C ARG A 182 4.91 7.74 -17.30
N VAL A 183 4.65 6.51 -17.71
CA VAL A 183 5.47 5.35 -17.44
C VAL A 183 6.74 5.38 -18.30
N LEU A 184 7.86 4.96 -17.73
CA LEU A 184 9.14 4.79 -18.41
C LEU A 184 9.38 3.30 -18.68
N HIS A 185 9.63 2.93 -19.94
CA HIS A 185 9.90 1.55 -20.37
C HIS A 185 8.91 0.52 -19.77
N PRO A 186 7.62 0.59 -20.10
CA PRO A 186 6.56 -0.22 -19.48
C PRO A 186 6.78 -1.72 -19.62
N GLU A 187 7.58 -2.16 -20.62
CA GLU A 187 7.85 -3.58 -20.86
C GLU A 187 8.99 -4.13 -19.98
N THR A 188 9.88 -3.28 -19.48
CA THR A 188 11.12 -3.70 -18.82
C THR A 188 11.34 -3.14 -17.42
N LEU A 189 10.76 -1.97 -17.10
CA LEU A 189 10.92 -1.31 -15.80
C LEU A 189 9.67 -1.44 -14.92
N ARG A 190 9.14 -2.67 -14.87
CA ARG A 190 8.00 -3.07 -14.00
C ARG A 190 8.31 -4.36 -13.24
N TYR A 191 7.64 -4.58 -12.14
CA TYR A 191 7.73 -5.81 -11.34
C TYR A 191 6.43 -6.05 -10.56
#